data_35fb333722b5c6ae3d74da9aeaf229ba
#
_entry.id   35fb333722b5c6ae3d74da9aeaf229ba
#
_cell.length_a   1.000
_cell.length_b   1.000
_cell.length_c   1.000
_cell.angle_alpha   90.00
_cell.angle_beta   90.00
_cell.angle_gamma   90.00
#
_symmetry.space_group_name_H-M   'P 1'
#
loop_
_entity.id
_entity.type
_entity.pdbx_description
1 polymer ?
#
loop_
_entity_poly.entity_id
_entity_poly.type
_entity_poly.pdbx_seq_one_letter_code
_entity_poly.pdbx_strand_id
1 'polypeptide(L)'
;MDALPELDDVLGRAHVVSLPLVTRFRGVDRREAVLLDGPAGWSEFSPFLEYADAEASTWLAAALDFGWRDSSAPRLRASIPVNATLPAVPLGEIAAVLSLFGECRTVKIKVAEPGETLADDVARVRETRRLLGPAGRIRLDA
;
A
#
# COMPACT_ATOMS: atom_id res chain seq x y z
N MET A 1 17.28 1.88 23.96
CA MET A 1 16.37 0.99 23.21
C MET A 1 15.43 0.43 24.25
N ASP A 2 14.15 0.81 24.21
CA ASP A 2 13.16 0.20 25.10
C ASP A 2 13.06 -1.29 24.74
N ALA A 3 12.79 -2.13 25.73
CA ALA A 3 12.69 -3.58 25.53
C ALA A 3 11.53 -3.88 24.55
N LEU A 4 11.72 -4.91 23.72
CA LEU A 4 10.61 -5.44 22.91
C LEU A 4 9.51 -5.98 23.85
N PRO A 5 8.25 -5.94 23.43
CA PRO A 5 7.17 -6.58 24.18
C PRO A 5 7.38 -8.09 24.27
N GLU A 6 6.87 -8.71 25.32
CA GLU A 6 6.91 -10.15 25.48
C GLU A 6 6.05 -10.83 24.39
N LEU A 7 6.50 -11.97 23.89
CA LEU A 7 5.83 -12.69 22.80
C LEU A 7 4.35 -13.00 23.11
N ASP A 8 4.07 -13.41 24.33
CA ASP A 8 2.70 -13.76 24.75
C ASP A 8 1.77 -12.54 24.74
N ASP A 9 2.28 -11.33 25.06
CA ASP A 9 1.49 -10.10 24.97
C ASP A 9 1.20 -9.76 23.50
N VAL A 10 2.19 -9.90 22.61
CA VAL A 10 1.99 -9.67 21.16
C VAL A 10 0.98 -10.67 20.60
N LEU A 11 1.12 -11.95 20.90
CA LEU A 11 0.21 -13.00 20.39
C LEU A 11 -1.20 -12.84 20.94
N GLY A 12 -1.35 -12.47 22.21
CA GLY A 12 -2.65 -12.22 22.84
C GLY A 12 -3.42 -11.03 22.23
N ARG A 13 -2.72 -10.14 21.50
CA ARG A 13 -3.28 -8.94 20.84
C ARG A 13 -3.29 -9.04 19.31
N ALA A 14 -2.96 -10.21 18.76
CA ALA A 14 -2.87 -10.42 17.33
C ALA A 14 -4.20 -10.90 16.73
N HIS A 15 -4.63 -10.25 15.65
CA HIS A 15 -5.83 -10.57 14.89
C HIS A 15 -5.46 -10.82 13.43
N VAL A 16 -5.56 -12.08 13.00
CA VAL A 16 -5.30 -12.45 11.60
C VAL A 16 -6.51 -12.09 10.74
N VAL A 17 -6.27 -11.34 9.68
CA VAL A 17 -7.29 -10.97 8.69
C VAL A 17 -6.87 -11.40 7.30
N SER A 18 -7.83 -11.74 6.43
CA SER A 18 -7.62 -12.09 5.04
C SER A 18 -8.66 -11.37 4.18
N LEU A 19 -8.25 -10.31 3.51
CA LEU A 19 -9.12 -9.42 2.75
C LEU A 19 -9.09 -9.77 1.26
N PRO A 20 -10.23 -10.03 0.60
CA PRO A 20 -10.27 -10.22 -0.84
C PRO A 20 -9.93 -8.91 -1.55
N LEU A 21 -9.13 -9.00 -2.61
CA LEU A 21 -8.82 -7.86 -3.47
C LEU A 21 -9.82 -7.79 -4.63
N VAL A 22 -10.32 -6.61 -4.93
CA VAL A 22 -11.16 -6.36 -6.11
C VAL A 22 -10.34 -6.48 -7.39
N THR A 23 -9.08 -6.06 -7.34
CA THR A 23 -8.12 -6.17 -8.44
C THR A 23 -6.91 -6.95 -7.96
N ARG A 24 -6.52 -7.97 -8.73
CA ARG A 24 -5.30 -8.74 -8.45
C ARG A 24 -4.09 -7.83 -8.43
N PHE A 25 -3.24 -7.97 -7.39
CA PHE A 25 -2.06 -7.13 -7.21
C PHE A 25 -0.87 -7.98 -6.76
N ARG A 26 0.30 -7.82 -7.40
CA ARG A 26 1.51 -8.63 -7.16
C ARG A 26 1.23 -10.15 -7.16
N GLY A 27 0.36 -10.59 -8.03
CA GLY A 27 0.02 -12.02 -8.15
C GLY A 27 -0.95 -12.56 -7.11
N VAL A 28 -1.35 -11.76 -6.10
CA VAL A 28 -2.30 -12.20 -5.06
C VAL A 28 -3.70 -11.63 -5.30
N ASP A 29 -4.71 -12.38 -4.92
CA ASP A 29 -6.13 -12.00 -4.94
C ASP A 29 -6.71 -11.78 -3.53
N ARG A 30 -5.90 -12.06 -2.50
CA ARG A 30 -6.20 -11.79 -1.09
C ARG A 30 -5.01 -11.13 -0.43
N ARG A 31 -5.28 -10.17 0.44
CA ARG A 31 -4.26 -9.55 1.29
C ARG A 31 -4.42 -10.06 2.71
N GLU A 32 -3.45 -10.80 3.18
CA GLU A 32 -3.38 -11.28 4.55
C GLU A 32 -2.54 -10.31 5.39
N ALA A 33 -3.00 -10.08 6.61
CA ALA A 33 -2.32 -9.23 7.56
C ALA A 33 -2.58 -9.71 8.99
N VAL A 34 -1.67 -9.38 9.88
CA VAL A 34 -1.89 -9.44 11.32
C VAL A 34 -2.08 -8.02 11.82
N LEU A 35 -3.26 -7.73 12.36
CA LEU A 35 -3.53 -6.49 13.08
C LEU A 35 -3.17 -6.70 14.55
N LEU A 36 -2.43 -5.77 15.13
CA LEU A 36 -1.95 -5.82 16.50
C LEU A 36 -2.61 -4.68 17.31
N ASP A 37 -3.36 -5.03 18.35
CA ASP A 37 -4.00 -4.07 19.27
C ASP A 37 -3.01 -3.70 20.38
N GLY A 38 -2.00 -2.91 20.04
CA GLY A 38 -0.96 -2.49 20.96
C GLY A 38 -1.44 -1.42 21.96
N PRO A 39 -0.73 -1.22 23.07
CA PRO A 39 -1.10 -0.24 24.10
C PRO A 39 -1.05 1.21 23.61
N ALA A 40 -0.28 1.52 22.58
CA ALA A 40 -0.22 2.84 21.94
C ALA A 40 -1.21 2.99 20.78
N GLY A 41 -1.79 1.90 20.28
CA GLY A 41 -2.77 1.88 19.21
C GLY A 41 -2.61 0.70 18.26
N TRP A 42 -3.53 0.61 17.31
CA TRP A 42 -3.52 -0.43 16.30
C TRP A 42 -2.33 -0.28 15.36
N SER A 43 -1.68 -1.40 15.06
CA SER A 43 -0.65 -1.48 14.03
C SER A 43 -0.88 -2.68 13.12
N GLU A 44 -0.14 -2.77 12.02
CA GLU A 44 -0.29 -3.80 11.00
C GLU A 44 1.06 -4.46 10.70
N PHE A 45 1.05 -5.79 10.66
CA PHE A 45 2.14 -6.60 10.13
C PHE A 45 1.63 -7.38 8.93
N SER A 46 2.05 -7.00 7.73
CA SER A 46 1.58 -7.60 6.48
C SER A 46 2.67 -7.68 5.40
N PRO A 47 3.78 -8.37 5.66
CA PRO A 47 4.80 -8.60 4.64
C PRO A 47 4.20 -9.42 3.48
N PHE A 48 4.81 -9.34 2.31
CA PHE A 48 4.48 -10.25 1.23
C PHE A 48 5.12 -11.62 1.48
N LEU A 49 4.46 -12.68 1.02
CA LEU A 49 4.89 -14.07 1.28
C LEU A 49 6.26 -14.42 0.66
N GLU A 50 6.68 -13.70 -0.37
CA GLU A 50 8.00 -13.85 -0.98
C GLU A 50 9.15 -13.27 -0.15
N TYR A 51 8.86 -12.49 0.89
CA TYR A 51 9.90 -11.91 1.74
C TYR A 51 10.45 -12.95 2.72
N ALA A 52 11.78 -13.03 2.78
CA ALA A 52 12.46 -13.87 3.77
C ALA A 52 12.30 -13.30 5.19
N ASP A 53 12.52 -14.15 6.21
CA ASP A 53 12.36 -13.78 7.62
C ASP A 53 13.16 -12.53 8.01
N ALA A 54 14.37 -12.37 7.47
CA ALA A 54 15.22 -11.20 7.74
C ALA A 54 14.57 -9.88 7.26
N GLU A 55 13.88 -9.89 6.12
CA GLU A 55 13.14 -8.72 5.63
C GLU A 55 11.83 -8.56 6.40
N ALA A 56 11.05 -9.63 6.57
CA ALA A 56 9.79 -9.62 7.29
C ALA A 56 9.96 -9.15 8.75
N SER A 57 11.10 -9.47 9.39
CA SER A 57 11.40 -9.02 10.76
C SER A 57 11.50 -7.50 10.89
N THR A 58 11.94 -6.79 9.84
CA THR A 58 11.97 -5.31 9.84
C THR A 58 10.57 -4.71 9.80
N TRP A 59 9.64 -5.39 9.11
CA TRP A 59 8.22 -5.01 9.08
C TRP A 59 7.55 -5.25 10.43
N LEU A 60 7.87 -6.39 11.07
CA LEU A 60 7.38 -6.67 12.42
C LEU A 60 7.91 -5.65 13.43
N ALA A 61 9.20 -5.34 13.38
CA ALA A 61 9.80 -4.33 14.25
C ALA A 61 9.09 -2.96 14.10
N ALA A 62 8.75 -2.54 12.87
CA ALA A 62 8.01 -1.31 12.63
C ALA A 62 6.58 -1.38 13.19
N ALA A 63 5.90 -2.51 13.05
CA ALA A 63 4.56 -2.72 13.60
C ALA A 63 4.57 -2.66 15.14
N LEU A 64 5.55 -3.31 15.79
CA LEU A 64 5.72 -3.27 17.24
C LEU A 64 6.08 -1.86 17.73
N ASP A 65 6.97 -1.17 17.03
CA ASP A 65 7.32 0.21 17.35
C ASP A 65 6.09 1.12 17.32
N PHE A 66 5.26 0.98 16.30
CA PHE A 66 4.05 1.79 16.14
C PHE A 66 2.96 1.45 17.17
N GLY A 67 2.77 0.17 17.50
CA GLY A 67 1.72 -0.28 18.41
C GLY A 67 2.08 -0.22 19.90
N TRP A 68 3.37 -0.23 20.25
CA TRP A 68 3.83 -0.30 21.64
C TRP A 68 4.53 0.96 22.14
N ARG A 69 4.99 1.82 21.25
CA ARG A 69 5.62 3.07 21.65
C ARG A 69 4.67 4.24 21.49
N ASP A 70 4.52 5.02 22.56
CA ASP A 70 3.90 6.32 22.49
C ASP A 70 4.79 7.25 21.64
N SER A 71 4.50 7.34 20.34
CA SER A 71 5.17 8.30 19.47
C SER A 71 4.59 9.68 19.73
N SER A 72 5.00 10.32 20.82
CA SER A 72 4.67 11.71 21.14
C SER A 72 5.31 12.73 20.18
N ALA A 73 5.88 12.26 19.07
CA ALA A 73 6.41 13.14 18.05
C ALA A 73 5.32 14.08 17.54
N PRO A 74 5.55 15.40 17.55
CA PRO A 74 4.53 16.36 17.15
C PRO A 74 4.15 16.13 15.69
N ARG A 75 2.85 16.10 15.42
CA ARG A 75 2.33 16.02 14.05
C ARG A 75 2.69 17.31 13.32
N LEU A 76 3.58 17.21 12.32
CA LEU A 76 4.01 18.36 11.53
C LEU A 76 2.94 18.83 10.54
N ARG A 77 1.92 18.01 10.27
CA ARG A 77 0.80 18.33 9.36
C ARG A 77 -0.45 17.58 9.75
N ALA A 78 -1.60 18.15 9.47
CA ALA A 78 -2.90 17.54 9.77
C ALA A 78 -3.32 16.51 8.74
N SER A 79 -2.84 16.59 7.50
CA SER A 79 -3.17 15.69 6.40
C SER A 79 -1.99 15.46 5.46
N ILE A 80 -1.98 14.31 4.83
CA ILE A 80 -1.02 13.94 3.79
C ILE A 80 -1.83 13.54 2.54
N PRO A 81 -1.62 14.20 1.38
CA PRO A 81 -2.26 13.78 0.14
C PRO A 81 -1.84 12.37 -0.26
N VAL A 82 -2.80 11.53 -0.57
CA VAL A 82 -2.56 10.18 -1.09
C VAL A 82 -2.62 10.14 -2.61
N ASN A 83 -2.07 9.10 -3.23
CA ASN A 83 -2.19 8.86 -4.65
C ASN A 83 -3.15 7.70 -4.95
N ALA A 84 -3.81 7.75 -6.10
CA ALA A 84 -4.41 6.59 -6.73
C ALA A 84 -3.31 5.65 -7.25
N THR A 85 -3.59 4.35 -7.28
CA THR A 85 -2.72 3.36 -7.95
C THR A 85 -3.47 2.77 -9.14
N LEU A 86 -2.87 2.90 -10.31
CA LEU A 86 -3.38 2.34 -11.56
C LEU A 86 -2.55 1.11 -11.93
N PRO A 87 -3.12 -0.11 -11.84
CA PRO A 87 -2.48 -1.32 -12.35
C PRO A 87 -2.36 -1.30 -13.87
N ALA A 88 -1.71 -2.31 -14.44
CA ALA A 88 -1.70 -2.56 -15.85
C ALA A 88 -3.07 -3.10 -16.30
N VAL A 89 -3.96 -2.18 -16.67
CA VAL A 89 -5.31 -2.48 -17.16
C VAL A 89 -5.51 -1.95 -18.57
N PRO A 90 -6.46 -2.51 -19.36
CA PRO A 90 -6.86 -1.98 -20.67
C PRO A 90 -7.25 -0.50 -20.58
N LEU A 91 -6.99 0.27 -21.66
CA LEU A 91 -7.27 1.72 -21.69
C LEU A 91 -8.71 2.06 -21.33
N GLY A 92 -9.68 1.25 -21.76
CA GLY A 92 -11.11 1.45 -21.48
C GLY A 92 -11.49 1.32 -20.00
N GLU A 93 -10.63 0.69 -19.17
CA GLU A 93 -10.90 0.45 -17.75
C GLU A 93 -10.28 1.53 -16.85
N ILE A 94 -9.37 2.35 -17.38
CA ILE A 94 -8.62 3.34 -16.59
C ILE A 94 -9.58 4.29 -15.84
N ALA A 95 -10.58 4.82 -16.51
CA ALA A 95 -11.52 5.73 -15.89
C ALA A 95 -12.29 5.08 -14.72
N ALA A 96 -12.71 3.83 -14.89
CA ALA A 96 -13.40 3.07 -13.84
C ALA A 96 -12.49 2.82 -12.63
N VAL A 97 -11.23 2.41 -12.86
CA VAL A 97 -10.26 2.22 -11.78
C VAL A 97 -9.99 3.52 -11.03
N LEU A 98 -9.76 4.62 -11.75
CA LEU A 98 -9.48 5.91 -11.12
C LEU A 98 -10.67 6.43 -10.29
N SER A 99 -11.90 6.14 -10.71
CA SER A 99 -13.10 6.56 -9.98
C SER A 99 -13.20 5.96 -8.57
N LEU A 100 -12.53 4.83 -8.30
CA LEU A 100 -12.50 4.20 -6.97
C LEU A 100 -11.71 5.00 -5.93
N PHE A 101 -10.87 5.94 -6.37
CA PHE A 101 -9.97 6.70 -5.48
C PHE A 101 -10.46 8.12 -5.16
N GLY A 102 -11.67 8.49 -5.61
CA GLY A 102 -12.20 9.84 -5.40
C GLY A 102 -11.33 10.92 -6.06
N GLU A 103 -11.18 12.08 -5.40
CA GLU A 103 -10.49 13.24 -5.96
C GLU A 103 -8.95 13.19 -5.81
N CYS A 104 -8.32 12.07 -6.13
CA CYS A 104 -6.86 11.98 -6.13
C CYS A 104 -6.25 12.82 -7.26
N ARG A 105 -5.30 13.71 -6.91
CA ARG A 105 -4.56 14.55 -7.87
C ARG A 105 -3.24 13.93 -8.32
N THR A 106 -2.85 12.81 -7.75
CA THR A 106 -1.63 12.07 -8.11
C THR A 106 -2.01 10.64 -8.43
N VAL A 107 -1.53 10.12 -9.55
CA VAL A 107 -1.72 8.72 -9.95
C VAL A 107 -0.36 8.06 -10.10
N LYS A 108 -0.18 6.94 -9.41
CA LYS A 108 0.95 6.02 -9.60
C LYS A 108 0.52 4.96 -10.61
N ILE A 109 1.20 4.88 -11.74
CA ILE A 109 0.90 3.97 -12.85
C ILE A 109 1.93 2.84 -12.84
N LYS A 110 1.47 1.60 -12.81
CA LYS A 110 2.33 0.44 -13.04
C LYS A 110 2.74 0.38 -14.50
N VAL A 111 4.06 0.20 -14.74
CA VAL A 111 4.67 0.07 -16.06
C VAL A 111 5.65 -1.10 -16.06
N ALA A 112 6.08 -1.51 -17.25
CA ALA A 112 6.98 -2.64 -17.46
C ALA A 112 6.45 -3.97 -16.88
N GLU A 113 5.15 -4.15 -16.88
CA GLU A 113 4.54 -5.41 -16.45
C GLU A 113 4.83 -6.53 -17.49
N PRO A 114 5.05 -7.77 -17.04
CA PRO A 114 5.29 -8.89 -17.94
C PRO A 114 4.20 -9.05 -18.98
N GLY A 115 4.60 -9.13 -20.27
CA GLY A 115 3.67 -9.29 -21.39
C GLY A 115 3.19 -7.97 -22.00
N GLU A 116 3.54 -6.83 -21.45
CA GLU A 116 3.24 -5.50 -22.00
C GLU A 116 4.44 -4.89 -22.73
N THR A 117 4.16 -3.93 -23.60
CA THR A 117 5.16 -3.19 -24.37
C THR A 117 5.28 -1.74 -23.88
N LEU A 118 6.38 -1.08 -24.22
CA LEU A 118 6.52 0.36 -24.00
C LEU A 118 5.39 1.17 -24.63
N ALA A 119 4.85 0.72 -25.78
CA ALA A 119 3.73 1.39 -26.43
C ALA A 119 2.46 1.34 -25.58
N ASP A 120 2.21 0.21 -24.93
CA ASP A 120 1.07 0.04 -24.00
C ASP A 120 1.21 0.96 -22.79
N ASP A 121 2.41 1.01 -22.18
CA ASP A 121 2.70 1.90 -21.07
C ASP A 121 2.51 3.38 -21.45
N VAL A 122 3.04 3.80 -22.60
CA VAL A 122 2.88 5.17 -23.11
C VAL A 122 1.41 5.50 -23.37
N ALA A 123 0.63 4.56 -23.92
CA ALA A 123 -0.79 4.76 -24.15
C ALA A 123 -1.56 4.92 -22.83
N ARG A 124 -1.25 4.09 -21.83
CA ARG A 124 -1.82 4.17 -20.47
C ARG A 124 -1.51 5.49 -19.79
N VAL A 125 -0.27 5.95 -19.88
CA VAL A 125 0.15 7.26 -19.34
C VAL A 125 -0.58 8.42 -20.03
N ARG A 126 -0.73 8.38 -21.36
CA ARG A 126 -1.44 9.40 -22.13
C ARG A 126 -2.92 9.47 -21.73
N GLU A 127 -3.58 8.32 -21.64
CA GLU A 127 -4.98 8.27 -21.23
C GLU A 127 -5.18 8.76 -19.79
N THR A 128 -4.31 8.33 -18.88
CA THR A 128 -4.31 8.83 -17.49
C THR A 128 -4.11 10.34 -17.44
N ARG A 129 -3.20 10.89 -18.25
CA ARG A 129 -2.99 12.34 -18.35
C ARG A 129 -4.23 13.06 -18.87
N ARG A 130 -4.90 12.48 -19.87
CA ARG A 130 -6.14 13.05 -20.42
C ARG A 130 -7.23 13.14 -19.36
N LEU A 131 -7.41 12.09 -18.57
CA LEU A 131 -8.41 12.02 -17.50
C LEU A 131 -8.06 12.93 -16.31
N LEU A 132 -6.80 12.98 -15.92
CA LEU A 132 -6.33 13.72 -14.75
C LEU A 132 -6.19 15.22 -15.01
N GLY A 133 -6.10 15.62 -16.28
CA GLY A 133 -5.87 17.00 -16.69
C GLY A 133 -4.43 17.50 -16.45
N PRO A 134 -4.14 18.76 -16.84
CA PRO A 134 -2.77 19.30 -16.80
C PRO A 134 -2.23 19.52 -15.38
N ALA A 135 -3.10 19.79 -14.42
CA ALA A 135 -2.70 20.03 -13.03
C ALA A 135 -2.40 18.74 -12.22
N GLY A 136 -2.79 17.58 -12.75
CA GLY A 136 -2.54 16.30 -12.10
C GLY A 136 -1.08 15.87 -12.18
N ARG A 137 -0.67 15.00 -11.26
CA ARG A 137 0.69 14.42 -11.20
C ARG A 137 0.64 12.94 -11.54
N ILE A 138 1.62 12.48 -12.31
CA ILE A 138 1.81 11.07 -12.66
C ILE A 138 3.16 10.62 -12.10
N ARG A 139 3.15 9.44 -11.47
CA ARG A 139 4.34 8.69 -11.05
C ARG A 139 4.34 7.37 -11.79
N LEU A 140 5.49 6.92 -12.24
CA LEU A 140 5.68 5.61 -12.86
C LEU A 140 6.36 4.69 -11.85
N ASP A 141 5.93 3.42 -11.84
CA ASP A 141 6.37 2.39 -10.91
C ASP A 141 6.57 1.09 -11.71
N ALA A 142 7.84 0.73 -11.95
CA ALA A 142 8.28 -0.45 -12.69
C ALA A 142 8.68 -1.58 -11.75
#